data_33b577dc700e4ea2302c47177cc6ce1a
#
_entry.id   33b577dc700e4ea2302c47177cc6ce1a
#
_cell.length_a   1.000
_cell.length_b   1.000
_cell.length_c   1.000
_cell.angle_alpha   90.00
_cell.angle_beta   90.00
_cell.angle_gamma   90.00
#
_symmetry.space_group_name_H-M   'P 1'
#
loop_
_entity.id
_entity.type
_entity.pdbx_description
1 polymer ?
#
loop_
_entity_poly.entity_id
_entity_poly.type
_entity_poly.pdbx_seq_one_letter_code
_entity_poly.pdbx_strand_id
1 'polypeptide(L)'
;MRCISRAKSAALVCVASISLFTGCCIGGKGATPVTAYELKNYNQDLYQGKLYAEELCVAQNDVALEGYTEDTELHSAALFDLTGERVLYSYKAHERLYPASTTKIMTALLAIENANLDDQVTISGNADASSFPADAQVCGLAKGEVWTLRDLLGALLLYSGNDAATAIAEYVGGSEEAFVNMMNRRAQELMANGTHFMNPHGLHDDNHYTTAYDLYLIFNECIKHEDFVNIIQSEAYTAYYTDVDGNSQEALFTPTNLYAQGEVDVPENVTIVGGKTGTTDEAGYCLILMEKDSSDNPYISIVMGASEKPVLYEDMTSLIEAIPSGQQ
;
A
#
# COMPACT_ATOMS: atom_id res chain seq x y z
N MET A 1 18.31 63.59 -47.81
CA MET A 1 18.02 62.68 -48.95
C MET A 1 18.00 61.24 -48.50
N ARG A 2 16.85 60.58 -48.70
CA ARG A 2 16.58 59.15 -48.65
C ARG A 2 16.67 58.42 -47.29
N CYS A 3 15.50 58.40 -46.68
CA CYS A 3 15.08 57.35 -45.81
C CYS A 3 13.69 56.89 -46.32
N ILE A 4 13.58 55.78 -47.02
CA ILE A 4 12.34 55.00 -47.26
C ILE A 4 12.77 53.63 -47.83
N SER A 5 12.75 52.61 -47.05
CA SER A 5 12.42 51.26 -47.46
C SER A 5 12.72 50.22 -46.34
N ARG A 6 11.86 50.12 -45.33
CA ARG A 6 11.82 48.94 -44.44
C ARG A 6 10.44 48.69 -43.82
N ALA A 7 9.38 49.21 -44.43
CA ALA A 7 8.04 49.06 -43.84
C ALA A 7 7.11 48.12 -44.63
N LYS A 8 7.61 47.28 -45.53
CA LYS A 8 6.73 46.41 -46.34
C LYS A 8 6.87 44.90 -46.12
N SER A 9 7.80 44.47 -45.28
CA SER A 9 7.98 43.01 -45.03
C SER A 9 7.33 42.47 -43.73
N ALA A 10 6.87 43.37 -42.84
CA ALA A 10 6.28 42.96 -41.58
C ALA A 10 4.74 42.71 -41.63
N ALA A 11 4.08 43.21 -42.67
CA ALA A 11 2.63 43.08 -42.79
C ALA A 11 2.15 41.78 -43.43
N LEU A 12 3.03 41.04 -44.09
CA LEU A 12 2.64 39.82 -44.80
C LEU A 12 2.74 38.54 -43.93
N VAL A 13 3.46 38.61 -42.79
CA VAL A 13 3.60 37.46 -41.87
C VAL A 13 2.43 37.36 -40.87
N CYS A 14 1.80 38.49 -40.56
CA CYS A 14 0.65 38.49 -39.62
C CYS A 14 -0.67 38.02 -40.23
N VAL A 15 -0.83 38.07 -41.58
CA VAL A 15 -2.09 37.65 -42.25
C VAL A 15 -2.12 36.10 -42.46
N ALA A 16 -0.95 35.44 -42.56
CA ALA A 16 -0.89 33.99 -42.76
C ALA A 16 -1.13 33.20 -41.46
N SER A 17 -0.91 33.81 -40.30
CA SER A 17 -1.13 33.14 -38.99
C SER A 17 -2.58 33.21 -38.48
N ILE A 18 -3.39 34.13 -39.01
CA ILE A 18 -4.80 34.31 -38.60
C ILE A 18 -5.73 33.40 -39.39
N SER A 19 -5.33 32.95 -40.59
CA SER A 19 -6.15 32.08 -41.42
C SER A 19 -6.06 30.59 -41.03
N LEU A 20 -5.16 30.20 -40.15
CA LEU A 20 -5.05 28.83 -39.65
C LEU A 20 -5.88 28.53 -38.37
N PHE A 21 -6.41 29.58 -37.73
CA PHE A 21 -7.23 29.43 -36.53
C PHE A 21 -8.74 29.50 -36.74
N THR A 22 -9.22 29.83 -37.94
CA THR A 22 -10.65 29.94 -38.23
C THR A 22 -11.26 28.68 -38.85
N GLY A 23 -10.51 27.60 -39.01
CA GLY A 23 -10.96 26.35 -39.62
C GLY A 23 -11.57 25.31 -38.68
N CYS A 24 -11.66 25.60 -37.37
CA CYS A 24 -12.07 24.57 -36.41
C CYS A 24 -13.44 24.75 -35.74
N CYS A 25 -14.31 25.58 -36.29
CA CYS A 25 -15.66 25.70 -35.73
C CYS A 25 -16.71 25.77 -36.84
N ILE A 26 -16.96 24.66 -37.54
CA ILE A 26 -18.26 24.45 -38.22
C ILE A 26 -18.67 23.00 -37.96
N GLY A 27 -19.80 22.86 -37.24
CA GLY A 27 -20.33 21.69 -36.66
C GLY A 27 -20.59 20.52 -37.59
N GLY A 28 -20.18 19.37 -37.10
CA GLY A 28 -20.73 18.08 -37.44
C GLY A 28 -21.12 17.37 -36.15
N LYS A 29 -22.35 16.92 -36.04
CA LYS A 29 -22.80 16.06 -34.98
C LYS A 29 -21.92 14.80 -35.02
N GLY A 30 -21.02 14.61 -34.01
CA GLY A 30 -20.20 13.44 -33.90
C GLY A 30 -18.69 13.68 -33.79
N ALA A 31 -18.22 14.90 -33.54
CA ALA A 31 -16.80 15.14 -33.27
C ALA A 31 -16.43 14.56 -31.90
N THR A 32 -15.59 13.54 -31.88
CA THR A 32 -14.91 13.06 -30.67
C THR A 32 -14.21 14.22 -29.98
N PRO A 33 -14.28 14.37 -28.66
CA PRO A 33 -13.56 15.41 -27.95
C PRO A 33 -12.08 15.38 -28.33
N VAL A 34 -11.47 16.54 -28.53
CA VAL A 34 -10.03 16.70 -28.87
C VAL A 34 -9.15 15.91 -27.92
N THR A 35 -9.55 15.83 -26.65
CA THR A 35 -8.89 15.03 -25.60
C THR A 35 -8.84 13.52 -25.93
N ALA A 36 -9.91 12.96 -26.47
CA ALA A 36 -9.94 11.52 -26.84
C ALA A 36 -9.10 11.23 -28.10
N TYR A 37 -9.01 12.21 -29.01
CA TYR A 37 -8.16 12.11 -30.20
C TYR A 37 -6.68 12.25 -29.83
N GLU A 38 -6.32 13.16 -28.95
CA GLU A 38 -4.94 13.33 -28.47
C GLU A 38 -4.47 12.11 -27.68
N LEU A 39 -5.29 11.57 -26.77
CA LEU A 39 -4.96 10.36 -26.03
C LEU A 39 -4.78 9.14 -26.96
N LYS A 40 -5.62 9.01 -27.98
CA LYS A 40 -5.54 7.86 -28.88
C LYS A 40 -4.33 7.90 -29.81
N ASN A 41 -3.93 9.08 -30.31
CA ASN A 41 -2.75 9.22 -31.16
C ASN A 41 -1.45 9.28 -30.35
N TYR A 42 -1.48 9.85 -29.14
CA TYR A 42 -0.34 9.93 -28.26
C TYR A 42 0.16 8.55 -27.83
N ASN A 43 -0.75 7.60 -27.64
CA ASN A 43 -0.42 6.25 -27.23
C ASN A 43 0.04 5.32 -28.39
N GLN A 44 -0.23 5.68 -29.65
CA GLN A 44 0.07 4.77 -30.77
C GLN A 44 1.38 5.05 -31.49
N ASP A 45 1.84 6.30 -31.60
CA ASP A 45 2.95 6.65 -32.51
C ASP A 45 4.14 7.40 -31.89
N LEU A 46 4.03 7.95 -30.66
CA LEU A 46 5.04 8.83 -30.11
C LEU A 46 5.74 8.32 -28.83
N TYR A 47 5.18 7.37 -28.11
CA TYR A 47 5.78 6.82 -26.89
C TYR A 47 5.84 5.29 -26.98
N GLN A 48 7.01 4.77 -27.29
CA GLN A 48 7.33 3.34 -27.15
C GLN A 48 7.74 2.99 -25.71
N GLY A 49 7.55 3.88 -24.75
CA GLY A 49 7.78 3.63 -23.32
C GLY A 49 6.49 3.16 -22.65
N LYS A 50 6.60 2.20 -21.74
CA LYS A 50 5.49 1.86 -20.83
C LYS A 50 5.05 3.11 -20.07
N LEU A 51 3.75 3.35 -19.95
CA LEU A 51 3.21 4.38 -19.05
C LEU A 51 3.64 4.03 -17.62
N TYR A 52 4.02 5.02 -16.83
CA TYR A 52 4.54 4.82 -15.46
C TYR A 52 3.57 4.06 -14.54
N ALA A 53 2.28 4.07 -14.84
CA ALA A 53 1.22 3.43 -14.05
C ALA A 53 0.46 2.34 -14.82
N GLU A 54 1.03 1.75 -15.87
CA GLU A 54 0.36 0.76 -16.72
C GLU A 54 -0.05 -0.50 -15.95
N GLU A 55 0.66 -0.81 -14.85
CA GLU A 55 0.41 -2.01 -14.03
C GLU A 55 -0.37 -1.70 -12.74
N LEU A 56 -0.92 -0.48 -12.59
CA LEU A 56 -1.63 -0.09 -11.38
C LEU A 56 -3.14 0.04 -11.60
N CYS A 57 -3.91 -0.43 -10.63
CA CYS A 57 -5.32 -0.11 -10.53
C CYS A 57 -5.46 1.38 -10.17
N VAL A 58 -6.18 2.17 -10.99
CA VAL A 58 -6.32 3.61 -10.77
C VAL A 58 -7.72 3.93 -10.26
N ALA A 59 -7.84 4.29 -8.98
CA ALA A 59 -9.06 4.78 -8.36
C ALA A 59 -9.11 6.32 -8.46
N GLN A 60 -9.93 6.87 -9.36
CA GLN A 60 -10.13 8.34 -9.46
C GLN A 60 -11.32 8.81 -8.60
N ASN A 61 -12.32 7.98 -8.42
CA ASN A 61 -13.55 8.25 -7.68
C ASN A 61 -13.99 6.94 -7.02
N ASP A 62 -14.99 7.05 -6.13
CA ASP A 62 -15.62 5.88 -5.55
C ASP A 62 -16.26 5.01 -6.65
N VAL A 63 -16.07 3.70 -6.54
CA VAL A 63 -16.59 2.68 -7.47
C VAL A 63 -17.56 1.82 -6.69
N ALA A 64 -18.84 1.87 -7.09
CA ALA A 64 -19.88 1.05 -6.48
C ALA A 64 -19.79 -0.40 -6.96
N LEU A 65 -20.05 -1.34 -6.06
CA LEU A 65 -20.16 -2.76 -6.35
C LEU A 65 -21.62 -3.18 -6.33
N GLU A 66 -22.10 -3.84 -7.39
CA GLU A 66 -23.49 -4.28 -7.49
C GLU A 66 -23.78 -5.33 -6.40
N GLY A 67 -24.79 -5.09 -5.58
CA GLY A 67 -25.18 -5.98 -4.48
C GLY A 67 -24.45 -5.75 -3.16
N TYR A 68 -23.44 -4.90 -3.14
CA TYR A 68 -22.77 -4.47 -1.92
C TYR A 68 -23.38 -3.15 -1.43
N THR A 69 -23.76 -3.12 -0.16
CA THR A 69 -24.26 -1.90 0.50
C THR A 69 -23.22 -1.51 1.55
N GLU A 70 -22.72 -0.30 1.42
CA GLU A 70 -21.75 0.26 2.37
C GLU A 70 -22.34 0.25 3.78
N ASP A 71 -21.58 -0.28 4.75
CA ASP A 71 -21.90 -0.03 6.14
C ASP A 71 -21.56 1.43 6.46
N THR A 72 -22.47 2.11 7.11
CA THR A 72 -22.28 3.52 7.53
C THR A 72 -21.22 3.68 8.61
N GLU A 73 -20.75 2.58 9.18
CA GLU A 73 -19.70 2.52 10.21
C GLU A 73 -18.30 2.33 9.65
N LEU A 74 -18.17 2.18 8.30
CA LEU A 74 -16.88 2.17 7.61
C LEU A 74 -16.39 3.58 7.30
N HIS A 75 -15.09 3.78 7.48
CA HIS A 75 -14.44 5.00 7.02
C HIS A 75 -13.92 4.87 5.59
N SER A 76 -13.30 3.74 5.23
CA SER A 76 -12.81 3.51 3.86
C SER A 76 -12.67 2.03 3.55
N ALA A 77 -12.99 1.63 2.31
CA ALA A 77 -12.79 0.28 1.82
C ALA A 77 -12.48 0.25 0.32
N ALA A 78 -11.75 -0.77 -0.14
CA ALA A 78 -11.45 -0.96 -1.55
C ALA A 78 -11.13 -2.41 -1.90
N LEU A 79 -11.42 -2.79 -3.16
CA LEU A 79 -11.09 -4.08 -3.76
C LEU A 79 -10.45 -3.86 -5.13
N PHE A 80 -9.26 -4.42 -5.32
CA PHE A 80 -8.43 -4.27 -6.51
C PHE A 80 -8.20 -5.63 -7.20
N ASP A 81 -8.47 -5.70 -8.50
CA ASP A 81 -8.13 -6.82 -9.39
C ASP A 81 -6.78 -6.51 -10.04
N LEU A 82 -5.72 -7.19 -9.62
CA LEU A 82 -4.37 -6.91 -10.08
C LEU A 82 -4.10 -7.44 -11.50
N THR A 83 -4.76 -8.52 -11.90
CA THR A 83 -4.62 -9.07 -13.26
C THR A 83 -5.36 -8.22 -14.29
N GLY A 84 -6.54 -7.74 -13.92
CA GLY A 84 -7.36 -6.86 -14.77
C GLY A 84 -6.99 -5.39 -14.67
N GLU A 85 -6.05 -5.01 -13.78
CA GLU A 85 -5.64 -3.62 -13.52
C GLU A 85 -6.86 -2.72 -13.24
N ARG A 86 -7.83 -3.24 -12.44
CA ARG A 86 -9.12 -2.60 -12.21
C ARG A 86 -9.43 -2.43 -10.73
N VAL A 87 -10.08 -1.33 -10.43
CA VAL A 87 -10.76 -1.12 -9.15
C VAL A 87 -12.15 -1.75 -9.27
N LEU A 88 -12.42 -2.79 -8.50
CA LEU A 88 -13.75 -3.44 -8.47
C LEU A 88 -14.69 -2.72 -7.53
N TYR A 89 -14.17 -2.23 -6.41
CA TYR A 89 -14.89 -1.42 -5.43
C TYR A 89 -13.96 -0.38 -4.82
N SER A 90 -14.48 0.81 -4.54
CA SER A 90 -13.80 1.78 -3.68
C SER A 90 -14.82 2.72 -3.04
N TYR A 91 -14.67 2.93 -1.74
CA TYR A 91 -15.41 3.87 -0.93
C TYR A 91 -14.43 4.74 -0.15
N LYS A 92 -14.46 6.04 -0.38
CA LYS A 92 -13.56 7.02 0.26
C LYS A 92 -12.08 6.60 0.24
N ALA A 93 -11.65 5.92 -0.84
CA ALA A 93 -10.30 5.32 -0.91
C ALA A 93 -9.16 6.33 -0.77
N HIS A 94 -9.42 7.64 -0.93
CA HIS A 94 -8.45 8.73 -0.76
C HIS A 94 -8.65 9.53 0.53
N GLU A 95 -9.55 9.14 1.42
CA GLU A 95 -9.68 9.75 2.75
C GLU A 95 -8.47 9.40 3.61
N ARG A 96 -7.90 10.41 4.29
CA ARG A 96 -6.78 10.19 5.21
C ARG A 96 -7.27 9.62 6.51
N LEU A 97 -6.73 8.48 6.87
CA LEU A 97 -7.05 7.74 8.08
C LEU A 97 -5.78 7.33 8.80
N TYR A 98 -5.87 7.03 10.08
CA TYR A 98 -4.76 6.47 10.84
C TYR A 98 -4.54 5.00 10.47
N PRO A 99 -3.32 4.61 10.08
CA PRO A 99 -3.03 3.26 9.59
C PRO A 99 -2.93 2.20 10.69
N ALA A 100 -2.69 2.60 11.93
CA ALA A 100 -2.29 1.69 12.99
C ALA A 100 -1.14 0.76 12.51
N SER A 101 -1.14 -0.51 12.88
CA SER A 101 -0.09 -1.47 12.52
C SER A 101 -0.02 -1.85 11.03
N THR A 102 -0.92 -1.37 10.14
CA THR A 102 -0.71 -1.52 8.69
C THR A 102 0.50 -0.72 8.21
N THR A 103 0.99 0.26 8.99
CA THR A 103 2.28 0.94 8.84
C THR A 103 3.44 -0.03 8.63
N LYS A 104 3.41 -1.19 9.29
CA LYS A 104 4.48 -2.19 9.26
C LYS A 104 4.71 -2.81 7.88
N ILE A 105 3.78 -2.63 6.95
CA ILE A 105 3.94 -3.00 5.54
C ILE A 105 5.07 -2.18 4.92
N MET A 106 5.10 -0.86 5.13
CA MET A 106 6.18 0.01 4.66
C MET A 106 7.50 -0.31 5.37
N THR A 107 7.45 -0.64 6.66
CA THR A 107 8.65 -1.06 7.42
C THR A 107 9.25 -2.33 6.85
N ALA A 108 8.41 -3.32 6.52
CA ALA A 108 8.86 -4.56 5.87
C ALA A 108 9.42 -4.31 4.47
N LEU A 109 8.76 -3.48 3.66
CA LEU A 109 9.23 -3.13 2.31
C LEU A 109 10.64 -2.56 2.36
N LEU A 110 10.88 -1.57 3.21
CA LEU A 110 12.19 -0.94 3.32
C LEU A 110 13.27 -1.90 3.83
N ALA A 111 12.93 -2.81 4.75
CA ALA A 111 13.87 -3.83 5.20
C ALA A 111 14.29 -4.77 4.07
N ILE A 112 13.33 -5.24 3.28
CA ILE A 112 13.57 -6.15 2.15
C ILE A 112 14.36 -5.46 1.03
N GLU A 113 14.06 -4.18 0.75
CA GLU A 113 14.71 -3.44 -0.33
C GLU A 113 16.14 -2.98 0.02
N ASN A 114 16.48 -2.77 1.30
CA ASN A 114 17.69 -2.05 1.70
C ASN A 114 18.69 -2.87 2.53
N ALA A 115 18.37 -4.11 2.93
CA ALA A 115 19.24 -4.91 3.77
C ALA A 115 19.26 -6.39 3.37
N ASN A 116 20.25 -7.13 3.83
CA ASN A 116 20.26 -8.58 3.70
C ASN A 116 19.47 -9.20 4.87
N LEU A 117 18.47 -10.02 4.55
CA LEU A 117 17.60 -10.60 5.56
C LEU A 117 18.31 -11.59 6.51
N ASP A 118 19.47 -12.09 6.13
CA ASP A 118 20.28 -13.00 6.96
C ASP A 118 21.24 -12.24 7.89
N ASP A 119 21.25 -10.88 7.84
CA ASP A 119 22.05 -10.06 8.73
C ASP A 119 21.62 -10.20 10.19
N GLN A 120 22.61 -10.14 11.08
CA GLN A 120 22.40 -10.21 12.53
C GLN A 120 22.12 -8.82 13.10
N VAL A 121 21.00 -8.67 13.74
CA VAL A 121 20.53 -7.44 14.39
C VAL A 121 20.64 -7.60 15.91
N THR A 122 21.41 -6.75 16.57
CA THR A 122 21.47 -6.70 18.03
C THR A 122 20.39 -5.75 18.53
N ILE A 123 19.52 -6.23 19.41
CA ILE A 123 18.40 -5.46 19.96
C ILE A 123 18.95 -4.32 20.84
N SER A 124 18.54 -3.10 20.51
CA SER A 124 18.90 -1.89 21.23
C SER A 124 18.05 -1.70 22.50
N GLY A 125 18.36 -0.66 23.29
CA GLY A 125 17.50 -0.28 24.41
C GLY A 125 16.17 0.34 24.01
N ASN A 126 16.07 0.92 22.81
CA ASN A 126 14.81 1.49 22.33
C ASN A 126 13.88 0.41 21.79
N ALA A 127 14.46 -0.63 21.19
CA ALA A 127 13.73 -1.81 20.70
C ALA A 127 13.45 -2.86 21.78
N ASP A 128 13.87 -2.64 23.02
CA ASP A 128 13.51 -3.47 24.17
C ASP A 128 12.00 -3.36 24.45
N ALA A 129 11.32 -4.49 24.61
CA ALA A 129 9.87 -4.53 24.84
C ALA A 129 9.40 -3.66 26.01
N SER A 130 10.25 -3.51 27.05
CA SER A 130 9.96 -2.65 28.21
C SER A 130 9.97 -1.14 27.91
N SER A 131 10.45 -0.72 26.72
CA SER A 131 10.44 0.68 26.28
C SER A 131 9.09 1.12 25.71
N PHE A 132 8.16 0.19 25.49
CA PHE A 132 6.84 0.46 24.95
C PHE A 132 5.76 0.57 26.04
N PRO A 133 4.64 1.27 25.76
CA PRO A 133 3.47 1.24 26.62
C PRO A 133 3.00 -0.18 26.91
N ALA A 134 2.43 -0.40 28.11
CA ALA A 134 2.05 -1.73 28.57
C ALA A 134 0.95 -2.42 27.70
N ASP A 135 0.18 -1.65 26.97
CA ASP A 135 -0.88 -2.07 26.04
C ASP A 135 -0.39 -2.18 24.58
N ALA A 136 0.86 -1.82 24.31
CA ALA A 136 1.45 -1.96 22.99
C ALA A 136 1.72 -3.44 22.65
N GLN A 137 1.45 -3.82 21.40
CA GLN A 137 1.79 -5.15 20.89
C GLN A 137 3.30 -5.28 20.73
N VAL A 138 3.95 -6.09 21.56
CA VAL A 138 5.39 -6.37 21.50
C VAL A 138 5.66 -7.87 21.46
N CYS A 139 6.75 -8.27 20.82
CA CYS A 139 7.22 -9.66 20.73
C CYS A 139 7.97 -10.11 21.99
N GLY A 140 8.37 -9.17 22.85
CA GLY A 140 9.15 -9.43 24.04
C GLY A 140 10.65 -9.42 23.79
N LEU A 141 11.13 -8.66 22.78
CA LEU A 141 12.56 -8.51 22.51
C LEU A 141 13.26 -7.89 23.71
N ALA A 142 14.43 -8.42 24.07
CA ALA A 142 15.24 -7.88 25.14
C ALA A 142 16.54 -7.27 24.61
N LYS A 143 16.94 -6.13 25.19
CA LYS A 143 18.19 -5.47 24.85
C LYS A 143 19.38 -6.43 24.94
N GLY A 144 20.14 -6.51 23.85
CA GLY A 144 21.35 -7.33 23.76
C GLY A 144 21.11 -8.70 23.12
N GLU A 145 19.88 -9.13 22.90
CA GLU A 145 19.57 -10.29 22.06
C GLU A 145 20.05 -10.06 20.63
N VAL A 146 20.30 -11.16 19.91
CA VAL A 146 20.72 -11.11 18.51
C VAL A 146 19.75 -11.93 17.68
N TRP A 147 19.07 -11.29 16.75
CA TRP A 147 18.08 -11.84 15.84
C TRP A 147 18.54 -11.71 14.39
N THR A 148 18.06 -12.55 13.48
CA THR A 148 18.20 -12.24 12.05
C THR A 148 17.16 -11.18 11.64
N LEU A 149 17.46 -10.37 10.62
CA LEU A 149 16.48 -9.43 10.08
C LEU A 149 15.25 -10.16 9.55
N ARG A 150 15.41 -11.37 8.99
CA ARG A 150 14.33 -12.25 8.54
C ARG A 150 13.41 -12.67 9.71
N ASP A 151 13.97 -13.03 10.85
CA ASP A 151 13.18 -13.41 12.02
C ASP A 151 12.43 -12.22 12.61
N LEU A 152 13.03 -11.03 12.60
CA LEU A 152 12.35 -9.79 12.97
C LEU A 152 11.20 -9.44 12.01
N LEU A 153 11.33 -9.74 10.70
CA LEU A 153 10.24 -9.58 9.73
C LEU A 153 9.08 -10.55 10.00
N GLY A 154 9.38 -11.80 10.39
CA GLY A 154 8.36 -12.75 10.83
C GLY A 154 7.57 -12.22 12.04
N ALA A 155 8.28 -11.74 13.06
CA ALA A 155 7.69 -11.09 14.24
C ALA A 155 6.88 -9.83 13.89
N LEU A 156 7.37 -9.00 12.97
CA LEU A 156 6.73 -7.78 12.49
C LEU A 156 5.40 -8.06 11.77
N LEU A 157 5.42 -8.95 10.79
CA LEU A 157 4.30 -9.14 9.88
C LEU A 157 3.22 -10.06 10.45
N LEU A 158 3.59 -11.15 11.13
CA LEU A 158 2.62 -12.09 11.69
C LEU A 158 2.11 -11.64 13.05
N TYR A 159 2.99 -11.40 14.01
CA TYR A 159 2.60 -11.06 15.38
C TYR A 159 2.37 -9.56 15.59
N SER A 160 2.86 -8.71 14.67
CA SER A 160 2.70 -7.25 14.75
C SER A 160 3.55 -6.56 15.83
N GLY A 161 4.73 -7.08 16.16
CA GLY A 161 5.61 -6.53 17.19
C GLY A 161 6.07 -5.10 16.91
N ASN A 162 5.81 -4.18 17.85
CA ASN A 162 6.30 -2.80 17.76
C ASN A 162 7.80 -2.73 18.04
N ASP A 163 8.29 -3.54 18.95
CA ASP A 163 9.71 -3.74 19.27
C ASP A 163 10.49 -4.25 18.05
N ALA A 164 9.94 -5.23 17.32
CA ALA A 164 10.51 -5.69 16.06
C ALA A 164 10.56 -4.57 15.00
N ALA A 165 9.54 -3.72 14.92
CA ALA A 165 9.52 -2.60 13.99
C ALA A 165 10.63 -1.59 14.30
N THR A 166 10.84 -1.24 15.57
CA THR A 166 11.91 -0.33 16.00
C THR A 166 13.30 -0.97 15.77
N ALA A 167 13.48 -2.27 16.07
CA ALA A 167 14.75 -2.96 15.80
C ALA A 167 15.12 -2.93 14.31
N ILE A 168 14.13 -3.21 13.43
CA ILE A 168 14.30 -3.12 11.97
C ILE A 168 14.66 -1.70 11.56
N ALA A 169 13.92 -0.70 12.07
CA ALA A 169 14.13 0.70 11.70
C ALA A 169 15.52 1.20 12.10
N GLU A 170 15.99 0.87 13.29
CA GLU A 170 17.33 1.25 13.74
C GLU A 170 18.44 0.55 12.93
N TYR A 171 18.24 -0.71 12.59
CA TYR A 171 19.20 -1.47 11.79
C TYR A 171 19.32 -0.93 10.36
N VAL A 172 18.18 -0.77 9.67
CA VAL A 172 18.14 -0.37 8.26
C VAL A 172 18.42 1.12 8.07
N GLY A 173 17.87 1.96 8.94
CA GLY A 173 18.01 3.42 8.85
C GLY A 173 19.19 3.99 9.62
N GLY A 174 19.80 3.22 10.52
CA GLY A 174 20.80 3.70 11.49
C GLY A 174 20.17 4.46 12.69
N SER A 175 18.94 4.91 12.57
CA SER A 175 18.09 5.45 13.61
C SER A 175 16.63 5.42 13.17
N GLU A 176 15.69 5.43 14.12
CA GLU A 176 14.26 5.50 13.81
C GLU A 176 13.91 6.76 13.02
N GLU A 177 14.45 7.93 13.38
CA GLU A 177 14.25 9.19 12.65
C GLU A 177 14.70 9.07 11.17
N ALA A 178 15.89 8.53 10.93
CA ALA A 178 16.40 8.35 9.58
C ALA A 178 15.54 7.35 8.79
N PHE A 179 15.06 6.30 9.43
CA PHE A 179 14.17 5.31 8.82
C PHE A 179 12.80 5.90 8.47
N VAL A 180 12.19 6.70 9.34
CA VAL A 180 10.94 7.43 9.06
C VAL A 180 11.10 8.36 7.85
N ASN A 181 12.24 9.02 7.72
CA ASN A 181 12.56 9.80 6.52
C ASN A 181 12.65 8.92 5.26
N MET A 182 13.17 7.68 5.37
CA MET A 182 13.14 6.71 4.25
C MET A 182 11.70 6.29 3.93
N MET A 183 10.86 5.99 4.94
CA MET A 183 9.45 5.64 4.75
C MET A 183 8.69 6.72 3.97
N ASN A 184 8.83 7.98 4.37
CA ASN A 184 8.16 9.10 3.71
C ASN A 184 8.68 9.34 2.28
N ARG A 185 9.98 9.16 2.03
CA ARG A 185 10.55 9.23 0.69
C ARG A 185 10.00 8.10 -0.18
N ARG A 186 10.00 6.86 0.33
CA ARG A 186 9.52 5.71 -0.43
C ARG A 186 8.02 5.83 -0.74
N ALA A 187 7.21 6.35 0.17
CA ALA A 187 5.81 6.66 -0.08
C ALA A 187 5.64 7.62 -1.28
N GLN A 188 6.45 8.69 -1.33
CA GLN A 188 6.44 9.61 -2.47
C GLN A 188 6.86 8.94 -3.79
N GLU A 189 7.89 8.08 -3.77
CA GLU A 189 8.34 7.32 -4.93
C GLU A 189 7.27 6.36 -5.46
N LEU A 190 6.45 5.80 -4.56
CA LEU A 190 5.30 4.96 -4.88
C LEU A 190 4.05 5.77 -5.23
N MET A 191 4.12 7.11 -5.28
CA MET A 191 2.98 8.00 -5.51
C MET A 191 1.91 7.94 -4.40
N ALA A 192 2.23 7.41 -3.24
CA ALA A 192 1.37 7.38 -2.04
C ALA A 192 1.37 8.76 -1.36
N ASN A 193 0.80 9.76 -2.05
CA ASN A 193 0.89 11.18 -1.68
C ASN A 193 -0.08 11.59 -0.55
N GLY A 194 -1.03 10.78 -0.21
CA GLY A 194 -1.94 10.94 0.93
C GLY A 194 -1.36 10.36 2.23
N THR A 195 -0.12 9.86 2.20
CA THR A 195 0.53 9.14 3.31
C THR A 195 1.62 9.98 3.96
N HIS A 196 1.70 9.91 5.29
CA HIS A 196 2.78 10.46 6.08
C HIS A 196 3.04 9.57 7.30
N PHE A 197 4.27 9.13 7.48
CA PHE A 197 4.71 8.28 8.58
C PHE A 197 5.45 9.10 9.64
N MET A 198 5.19 8.80 10.93
CA MET A 198 5.87 9.39 12.09
C MET A 198 6.71 8.37 12.85
N ASN A 199 6.44 7.07 12.67
CA ASN A 199 7.13 5.97 13.32
C ASN A 199 7.04 4.69 12.48
N PRO A 200 7.85 3.63 12.75
CA PRO A 200 7.87 2.40 11.97
C PRO A 200 6.81 1.38 12.36
N HIS A 201 6.08 1.58 13.46
CA HIS A 201 5.20 0.57 14.07
C HIS A 201 3.72 0.89 13.99
N GLY A 202 3.32 2.16 13.81
CA GLY A 202 1.94 2.59 13.68
C GLY A 202 1.23 2.91 15.00
N LEU A 203 1.96 3.14 16.09
CA LEU A 203 1.39 3.80 17.26
C LEU A 203 0.94 5.20 16.88
N HIS A 204 -0.12 5.66 17.54
CA HIS A 204 -0.81 6.89 17.17
C HIS A 204 0.09 8.13 17.23
N ASP A 205 -0.04 8.97 16.21
CA ASP A 205 0.41 10.37 16.14
C ASP A 205 -0.54 11.09 15.17
N ASP A 206 -0.94 12.31 15.50
CA ASP A 206 -1.88 13.12 14.69
C ASP A 206 -1.40 13.34 13.24
N ASN A 207 -0.10 13.26 13.00
CA ASN A 207 0.52 13.41 11.68
C ASN A 207 0.85 12.07 11.01
N HIS A 208 0.48 10.93 11.61
CA HIS A 208 0.70 9.60 11.07
C HIS A 208 -0.57 9.11 10.37
N TYR A 209 -0.64 9.25 9.07
CA TYR A 209 -1.85 8.93 8.28
C TYR A 209 -1.51 8.29 6.94
N THR A 210 -2.48 7.59 6.39
CA THR A 210 -2.46 7.02 5.04
C THR A 210 -3.86 7.07 4.42
N THR A 211 -4.02 6.54 3.21
CA THR A 211 -5.32 6.29 2.58
C THR A 211 -5.41 4.82 2.16
N ALA A 212 -6.61 4.29 1.93
CA ALA A 212 -6.74 2.92 1.44
C ALA A 212 -6.04 2.74 0.08
N TYR A 213 -6.12 3.75 -0.78
CA TYR A 213 -5.43 3.72 -2.08
C TYR A 213 -3.91 3.74 -1.93
N ASP A 214 -3.37 4.58 -1.05
CA ASP A 214 -1.92 4.60 -0.82
C ASP A 214 -1.42 3.29 -0.19
N LEU A 215 -2.22 2.73 0.73
CA LEU A 215 -1.91 1.43 1.33
C LEU A 215 -1.89 0.32 0.28
N TYR A 216 -2.82 0.36 -0.71
CA TYR A 216 -2.77 -0.50 -1.88
C TYR A 216 -1.46 -0.34 -2.65
N LEU A 217 -1.02 0.89 -2.95
CA LEU A 217 0.22 1.13 -3.70
C LEU A 217 1.45 0.53 -2.99
N ILE A 218 1.54 0.72 -1.67
CA ILE A 218 2.63 0.20 -0.84
C ILE A 218 2.58 -1.33 -0.78
N PHE A 219 1.40 -1.91 -0.55
CA PHE A 219 1.23 -3.36 -0.46
C PHE A 219 1.45 -4.06 -1.80
N ASN A 220 0.98 -3.45 -2.89
CA ASN A 220 1.21 -3.94 -4.25
C ASN A 220 2.71 -3.98 -4.62
N GLU A 221 3.52 -3.08 -4.06
CA GLU A 221 4.98 -3.17 -4.20
C GLU A 221 5.54 -4.32 -3.35
N CYS A 222 5.06 -4.47 -2.09
CA CYS A 222 5.52 -5.53 -1.19
C CYS A 222 5.31 -6.93 -1.76
N ILE A 223 4.16 -7.20 -2.38
CA ILE A 223 3.83 -8.54 -2.90
C ILE A 223 4.66 -8.96 -4.14
N LYS A 224 5.46 -8.05 -4.72
CA LYS A 224 6.44 -8.39 -5.75
C LYS A 224 7.68 -9.07 -5.16
N HIS A 225 7.87 -9.02 -3.84
CA HIS A 225 8.98 -9.64 -3.12
C HIS A 225 8.55 -11.00 -2.54
N GLU A 226 9.18 -12.07 -3.00
CA GLU A 226 8.88 -13.43 -2.53
C GLU A 226 9.03 -13.59 -1.02
N ASP A 227 10.04 -12.96 -0.40
CA ASP A 227 10.25 -13.01 1.06
C ASP A 227 9.05 -12.44 1.82
N PHE A 228 8.45 -11.35 1.31
CA PHE A 228 7.24 -10.77 1.93
C PHE A 228 6.05 -11.72 1.83
N VAL A 229 5.78 -12.25 0.63
CA VAL A 229 4.66 -13.17 0.39
C VAL A 229 4.83 -14.45 1.22
N ASN A 230 6.05 -15.02 1.26
CA ASN A 230 6.35 -16.22 2.03
C ASN A 230 6.09 -16.04 3.53
N ILE A 231 6.33 -14.84 4.08
CA ILE A 231 6.06 -14.57 5.49
C ILE A 231 4.55 -14.42 5.71
N ILE A 232 3.85 -13.59 4.95
CA ILE A 232 2.43 -13.31 5.21
C ILE A 232 1.51 -14.52 4.99
N GLN A 233 1.91 -15.48 4.16
CA GLN A 233 1.15 -16.71 3.90
C GLN A 233 1.38 -17.81 4.96
N SER A 234 2.34 -17.61 5.88
CA SER A 234 2.69 -18.62 6.87
C SER A 234 1.61 -18.74 7.95
N GLU A 235 1.14 -19.95 8.23
CA GLU A 235 0.23 -20.23 9.34
C GLU A 235 0.90 -20.01 10.70
N ALA A 236 2.22 -20.23 10.76
CA ALA A 236 3.07 -19.98 11.92
C ALA A 236 4.52 -19.81 11.47
N TYR A 237 5.28 -19.01 12.19
CA TYR A 237 6.69 -18.75 11.91
C TYR A 237 7.51 -18.97 13.18
N THR A 238 8.47 -19.90 13.13
CA THR A 238 9.43 -20.11 14.22
C THR A 238 10.69 -19.32 13.93
N ALA A 239 10.93 -18.31 14.75
CA ALA A 239 12.16 -17.52 14.74
C ALA A 239 13.21 -18.10 15.68
N TYR A 240 14.48 -17.96 15.32
CA TYR A 240 15.61 -18.38 16.14
C TYR A 240 16.49 -17.19 16.48
N TYR A 241 16.83 -17.04 17.76
CA TYR A 241 17.64 -15.93 18.22
C TYR A 241 18.66 -16.36 19.27
N THR A 242 19.64 -15.51 19.53
CA THR A 242 20.62 -15.69 20.61
C THR A 242 20.25 -14.78 21.76
N ASP A 243 20.05 -15.32 22.95
CA ASP A 243 19.76 -14.53 24.15
C ASP A 243 21.00 -13.78 24.68
N VAL A 244 20.79 -12.98 25.70
CA VAL A 244 21.85 -12.15 26.33
C VAL A 244 22.98 -12.96 26.98
N ASP A 245 22.72 -14.23 27.29
CA ASP A 245 23.70 -15.18 27.85
C ASP A 245 24.41 -15.98 26.77
N GLY A 246 24.07 -15.79 25.50
CA GLY A 246 24.66 -16.44 24.34
C GLY A 246 24.05 -17.80 23.99
N ASN A 247 22.87 -18.12 24.54
CA ASN A 247 22.18 -19.36 24.24
C ASN A 247 21.25 -19.19 23.04
N SER A 248 21.09 -20.23 22.23
CA SER A 248 20.09 -20.28 21.17
C SER A 248 18.70 -20.49 21.76
N GLN A 249 17.76 -19.66 21.34
CA GLN A 249 16.35 -19.67 21.75
C GLN A 249 15.46 -19.72 20.51
N GLU A 250 14.18 -20.04 20.71
CA GLU A 250 13.16 -19.99 19.67
C GLU A 250 11.93 -19.22 20.13
N ALA A 251 11.25 -18.54 19.17
CA ALA A 251 10.00 -17.86 19.39
C ALA A 251 9.03 -18.23 18.26
N LEU A 252 7.76 -18.49 18.61
CA LEU A 252 6.71 -18.83 17.65
C LEU A 252 5.79 -17.63 17.45
N PHE A 253 5.62 -17.21 16.21
CA PHE A 253 4.72 -16.14 15.81
C PHE A 253 3.59 -16.68 14.94
N THR A 254 2.35 -16.27 15.23
CA THR A 254 1.16 -16.63 14.48
C THR A 254 0.48 -15.37 13.95
N PRO A 255 -0.20 -15.43 12.79
CA PRO A 255 -0.91 -14.30 12.22
C PRO A 255 -1.99 -13.74 13.16
N THR A 256 -2.16 -12.42 13.13
CA THR A 256 -3.19 -11.72 13.91
C THR A 256 -4.55 -11.65 13.19
N ASN A 257 -4.61 -12.04 11.91
CA ASN A 257 -5.86 -12.02 11.16
C ASN A 257 -6.70 -13.28 11.44
N LEU A 258 -8.03 -13.12 11.59
CA LEU A 258 -8.93 -14.19 12.02
C LEU A 258 -9.16 -15.26 10.95
N TYR A 259 -8.99 -14.95 9.66
CA TYR A 259 -9.05 -15.98 8.61
C TYR A 259 -7.90 -16.99 8.77
N ALA A 260 -6.68 -16.50 9.01
CA ALA A 260 -5.53 -17.39 9.24
C ALA A 260 -5.63 -18.17 10.56
N GLN A 261 -6.36 -17.63 11.55
CA GLN A 261 -6.65 -18.32 12.82
C GLN A 261 -7.79 -19.34 12.71
N GLY A 262 -8.55 -19.33 11.59
CA GLY A 262 -9.72 -20.16 11.40
C GLY A 262 -10.94 -19.74 12.24
N GLU A 263 -10.95 -18.49 12.70
CA GLU A 263 -12.07 -17.92 13.47
C GLU A 263 -13.13 -17.27 12.57
N VAL A 264 -12.78 -16.98 11.33
CA VAL A 264 -13.67 -16.48 10.28
C VAL A 264 -13.55 -17.39 9.05
N ASP A 265 -14.69 -17.81 8.51
CA ASP A 265 -14.72 -18.67 7.32
C ASP A 265 -14.25 -17.89 6.09
N VAL A 266 -13.41 -18.55 5.27
CA VAL A 266 -12.98 -18.00 3.98
C VAL A 266 -14.07 -18.24 2.95
N PRO A 267 -14.51 -17.23 2.15
CA PRO A 267 -15.48 -17.41 1.08
C PRO A 267 -15.07 -18.49 0.07
N GLU A 268 -16.08 -19.20 -0.48
CA GLU A 268 -15.85 -20.23 -1.48
C GLU A 268 -15.15 -19.66 -2.73
N ASN A 269 -14.28 -20.46 -3.35
CA ASN A 269 -13.52 -20.10 -4.56
C ASN A 269 -12.45 -19.00 -4.41
N VAL A 270 -12.14 -18.60 -3.19
CA VAL A 270 -11.06 -17.65 -2.90
C VAL A 270 -10.06 -18.28 -1.93
N THR A 271 -8.79 -18.01 -2.13
CA THR A 271 -7.72 -18.34 -1.19
C THR A 271 -7.15 -17.05 -0.63
N ILE A 272 -7.15 -16.89 0.69
CA ILE A 272 -6.46 -15.78 1.34
C ILE A 272 -4.99 -16.15 1.46
N VAL A 273 -4.13 -15.36 0.81
CA VAL A 273 -2.67 -15.55 0.89
C VAL A 273 -2.16 -15.02 2.22
N GLY A 274 -2.66 -13.86 2.66
CA GLY A 274 -2.28 -13.22 3.91
C GLY A 274 -2.33 -11.71 3.83
N GLY A 275 -1.87 -11.05 4.87
CA GLY A 275 -1.88 -9.58 4.91
C GLY A 275 -1.54 -9.01 6.28
N LYS A 276 -2.10 -7.85 6.61
CA LYS A 276 -1.78 -7.16 7.84
C LYS A 276 -3.00 -6.52 8.50
N THR A 277 -3.18 -6.78 9.79
CA THR A 277 -4.13 -6.08 10.66
C THR A 277 -3.53 -4.81 11.26
N GLY A 278 -4.38 -3.88 11.65
CA GLY A 278 -4.01 -2.70 12.44
C GLY A 278 -5.15 -2.30 13.36
N THR A 279 -4.83 -1.89 14.59
CA THR A 279 -5.82 -1.39 15.54
C THR A 279 -5.16 -0.39 16.50
N THR A 280 -5.78 0.77 16.68
CA THR A 280 -5.63 1.71 17.80
C THR A 280 -6.99 2.29 18.11
N ASP A 281 -7.15 2.96 19.24
CA ASP A 281 -8.41 3.60 19.59
C ASP A 281 -8.83 4.65 18.55
N GLU A 282 -7.85 5.39 17.99
CA GLU A 282 -8.10 6.45 17.01
C GLU A 282 -8.26 5.92 15.58
N ALA A 283 -7.60 4.82 15.23
CA ALA A 283 -7.67 4.23 13.89
C ALA A 283 -8.89 3.33 13.71
N GLY A 284 -9.50 2.84 14.79
CA GLY A 284 -10.42 1.73 14.71
C GLY A 284 -9.71 0.46 14.23
N TYR A 285 -10.44 -0.40 13.56
CA TYR A 285 -9.95 -1.67 13.03
C TYR A 285 -9.62 -1.55 11.55
N CYS A 286 -8.43 -1.99 11.16
CA CYS A 286 -7.93 -1.95 9.79
C CYS A 286 -7.42 -3.35 9.37
N LEU A 287 -7.65 -3.70 8.10
CA LEU A 287 -7.15 -4.95 7.52
C LEU A 287 -6.86 -4.73 6.03
N ILE A 288 -5.70 -5.22 5.58
CA ILE A 288 -5.38 -5.39 4.17
C ILE A 288 -5.00 -6.84 3.94
N LEU A 289 -5.52 -7.41 2.87
CA LEU A 289 -5.27 -8.80 2.48
C LEU A 289 -4.88 -8.88 1.01
N MET A 290 -4.10 -9.91 0.70
CA MET A 290 -3.92 -10.46 -0.64
C MET A 290 -4.73 -11.74 -0.75
N GLU A 291 -5.55 -11.84 -1.77
CA GLU A 291 -6.35 -13.00 -2.09
C GLU A 291 -6.05 -13.49 -3.52
N LYS A 292 -6.46 -14.73 -3.80
CA LYS A 292 -6.45 -15.31 -5.15
C LYS A 292 -7.79 -15.97 -5.43
N ASP A 293 -8.28 -15.77 -6.68
CA ASP A 293 -9.43 -16.52 -7.16
C ASP A 293 -9.08 -17.98 -7.52
N SER A 294 -10.07 -18.75 -7.96
CA SER A 294 -9.88 -20.16 -8.37
C SER A 294 -8.98 -20.35 -9.61
N SER A 295 -8.64 -19.27 -10.31
CA SER A 295 -7.72 -19.23 -11.45
C SER A 295 -6.33 -18.69 -11.09
N ASP A 296 -6.07 -18.50 -9.79
CA ASP A 296 -4.80 -17.97 -9.22
C ASP A 296 -4.57 -16.47 -9.53
N ASN A 297 -5.59 -15.74 -9.99
CA ASN A 297 -5.49 -14.30 -10.19
C ASN A 297 -5.45 -13.58 -8.84
N PRO A 298 -4.51 -12.66 -8.63
CA PRO A 298 -4.36 -11.95 -7.38
C PRO A 298 -5.30 -10.74 -7.25
N TYR A 299 -5.79 -10.54 -6.02
CA TYR A 299 -6.61 -9.39 -5.60
C TYR A 299 -6.03 -8.79 -4.33
N ILE A 300 -6.37 -7.54 -4.05
CA ILE A 300 -6.09 -6.86 -2.78
C ILE A 300 -7.39 -6.27 -2.26
N SER A 301 -7.77 -6.65 -1.03
CA SER A 301 -8.90 -6.09 -0.30
C SER A 301 -8.42 -5.26 0.88
N ILE A 302 -9.04 -4.12 1.11
CA ILE A 302 -8.70 -3.18 2.17
C ILE A 302 -9.96 -2.69 2.87
N VAL A 303 -9.95 -2.72 4.19
CA VAL A 303 -10.94 -2.05 5.06
C VAL A 303 -10.17 -1.24 6.10
N MET A 304 -10.53 0.03 6.29
CA MET A 304 -9.92 0.93 7.26
C MET A 304 -10.97 1.64 8.09
N GLY A 305 -10.72 1.76 9.38
CA GLY A 305 -11.52 2.55 10.29
C GLY A 305 -12.85 1.88 10.70
N ALA A 306 -12.95 0.56 10.66
CA ALA A 306 -14.13 -0.11 11.17
C ALA A 306 -14.29 0.14 12.68
N SER A 307 -15.53 0.35 13.14
CA SER A 307 -15.84 0.70 14.53
C SER A 307 -15.56 -0.46 15.50
N GLU A 308 -15.79 -1.70 15.03
CA GLU A 308 -15.63 -2.92 15.80
C GLU A 308 -14.97 -4.02 14.97
N LYS A 309 -14.32 -4.99 15.65
CA LYS A 309 -13.69 -6.12 14.97
C LYS A 309 -14.68 -6.98 14.16
N PRO A 310 -15.88 -7.30 14.62
CA PRO A 310 -16.87 -8.02 13.80
C PRO A 310 -17.23 -7.27 12.52
N VAL A 311 -17.46 -5.95 12.58
CA VAL A 311 -17.76 -5.09 11.41
C VAL A 311 -16.63 -5.17 10.39
N LEU A 312 -15.36 -5.08 10.84
CA LEU A 312 -14.20 -5.25 9.96
C LEU A 312 -14.27 -6.54 9.14
N TYR A 313 -14.57 -7.68 9.80
CA TYR A 313 -14.55 -8.99 9.13
C TYR A 313 -15.83 -9.25 8.32
N GLU A 314 -16.97 -8.69 8.70
CA GLU A 314 -18.20 -8.72 7.89
C GLU A 314 -18.00 -7.98 6.57
N ASP A 315 -17.45 -6.78 6.61
CA ASP A 315 -17.16 -5.98 5.42
C ASP A 315 -16.06 -6.61 4.55
N MET A 316 -14.97 -7.07 5.19
CA MET A 316 -13.89 -7.75 4.46
C MET A 316 -14.41 -9.02 3.76
N THR A 317 -15.22 -9.83 4.43
CA THR A 317 -15.84 -11.03 3.83
C THR A 317 -16.71 -10.65 2.63
N SER A 318 -17.54 -9.61 2.77
CA SER A 318 -18.38 -9.12 1.68
C SER A 318 -17.58 -8.64 0.46
N LEU A 319 -16.42 -7.98 0.68
CA LEU A 319 -15.51 -7.61 -0.40
C LEU A 319 -14.89 -8.85 -1.08
N ILE A 320 -14.47 -9.84 -0.29
CA ILE A 320 -13.87 -11.07 -0.80
C ILE A 320 -14.90 -11.90 -1.59
N GLU A 321 -16.16 -11.96 -1.15
CA GLU A 321 -17.26 -12.62 -1.87
C GLU A 321 -17.54 -11.99 -3.24
N ALA A 322 -17.21 -10.72 -3.40
CA ALA A 322 -17.37 -10.00 -4.66
C ALA A 322 -16.23 -10.27 -5.67
N ILE A 323 -15.18 -10.97 -5.27
CA ILE A 323 -14.13 -11.43 -6.21
C ILE A 323 -14.78 -12.38 -7.22
N PRO A 324 -14.66 -12.10 -8.54
CA PRO A 324 -15.26 -12.93 -9.56
C PRO A 324 -14.75 -14.38 -9.44
N SER A 325 -15.66 -15.34 -9.35
CA SER A 325 -15.29 -16.75 -9.53
C SER A 325 -14.73 -16.88 -10.94
N GLY A 326 -13.45 -17.20 -11.08
CA GLY A 326 -12.73 -17.28 -12.34
C GLY A 326 -13.57 -18.05 -13.37
N GLN A 327 -13.80 -17.45 -14.53
CA GLN A 327 -14.52 -18.13 -15.60
C GLN A 327 -13.66 -19.31 -16.07
N GLN A 328 -14.19 -20.51 -15.95
CA GLN A 328 -13.66 -21.74 -16.54
C GLN A 328 -13.66 -21.65 -18.07
#